data_4326d005f74f18798d23625e7f110fc9
#
_entry.id   4326d005f74f18798d23625e7f110fc9
#
_cell.length_a   1.000
_cell.length_b   1.000
_cell.length_c   1.000
_cell.angle_alpha   90.00
_cell.angle_beta   90.00
_cell.angle_gamma   90.00
#
_symmetry.space_group_name_H-M   'P 1'
#
loop_
_entity.id
_entity.type
_entity.pdbx_description
1 polymer ?
#
loop_
_entity_poly.entity_id
_entity_poly.type
_entity_poly.pdbx_seq_one_letter_code
_entity_poly.pdbx_strand_id
1 'polypeptide(L)'
;MILSAVTRLTLLLALTASSGRFTQAQPAAAASPLQGRWQFDPARSTDLSPWRTLDLDFTVDGPRVILRRSFGWGRRTYAEELTLDLRREVNLVPVPMWPDNRHLGAYAGGDQIKRVRASWLEEGRLLRLSSDLTLDTQQGARAVNILSDYKVSAGGTVLTLTELRSTRNRPVVYTFIRPVAPTP
;
A
#
# COMPACT_ATOMS: atom_id res chain seq x y z
N MET A 1 90.20 -33.97 2.28
CA MET A 1 89.30 -32.84 2.06
C MET A 1 87.90 -33.41 2.09
N ILE A 2 87.19 -33.20 3.18
CA ILE A 2 85.83 -33.82 3.48
C ILE A 2 84.85 -32.66 3.44
N LEU A 3 83.87 -32.70 2.50
CA LEU A 3 82.77 -31.75 2.43
C LEU A 3 81.55 -32.33 3.15
N SER A 4 81.20 -31.68 4.25
CA SER A 4 79.94 -32.01 4.97
C SER A 4 78.74 -31.30 4.31
N ALA A 5 77.73 -32.11 3.88
CA ALA A 5 76.47 -31.63 3.41
C ALA A 5 75.48 -31.53 4.61
N VAL A 6 75.01 -30.31 4.91
CA VAL A 6 74.00 -30.04 5.92
C VAL A 6 72.64 -30.02 5.23
N THR A 7 71.83 -31.05 5.50
CA THR A 7 70.45 -31.15 5.00
C THR A 7 69.53 -30.31 5.95
N ARG A 8 68.98 -29.24 5.46
CA ARG A 8 67.96 -28.45 6.17
C ARG A 8 66.55 -29.04 5.88
N LEU A 9 65.95 -29.60 6.88
CA LEU A 9 64.55 -30.07 6.85
C LEU A 9 63.63 -28.88 7.15
N THR A 10 62.91 -28.40 6.12
CA THR A 10 61.93 -27.32 6.27
C THR A 10 60.55 -27.92 6.54
N LEU A 11 60.06 -27.76 7.75
CA LEU A 11 58.72 -28.20 8.19
C LEU A 11 57.68 -27.15 7.73
N LEU A 12 56.87 -27.47 6.73
CA LEU A 12 55.75 -26.64 6.29
C LEU A 12 54.53 -26.91 7.21
N LEU A 13 54.21 -25.95 8.07
CA LEU A 13 52.96 -25.98 8.87
C LEU A 13 51.82 -25.41 8.01
N ALA A 14 50.93 -26.26 7.51
CA ALA A 14 49.73 -25.84 6.80
C ALA A 14 48.65 -25.42 7.81
N LEU A 15 48.46 -24.10 7.99
CA LEU A 15 47.31 -23.55 8.72
C LEU A 15 46.07 -23.62 7.83
N THR A 16 45.15 -24.56 8.08
CA THR A 16 43.82 -24.59 7.47
C THR A 16 42.92 -23.57 8.20
N ALA A 17 42.79 -22.38 7.63
CA ALA A 17 41.80 -21.39 8.08
C ALA A 17 40.40 -21.83 7.66
N SER A 18 39.65 -22.42 8.59
CA SER A 18 38.20 -22.66 8.46
C SER A 18 37.46 -21.31 8.44
N SER A 19 37.18 -20.80 7.26
CA SER A 19 36.31 -19.64 7.07
C SER A 19 34.86 -20.01 7.38
N GLY A 20 34.49 -19.95 8.66
CA GLY A 20 33.10 -20.03 9.07
C GLY A 20 32.31 -18.87 8.43
N ARG A 21 31.50 -19.17 7.38
CA ARG A 21 30.52 -18.23 6.85
C ARG A 21 29.47 -18.02 7.92
N PHE A 22 29.59 -16.95 8.70
CA PHE A 22 28.46 -16.44 9.48
C PHE A 22 27.43 -15.92 8.48
N THR A 23 26.40 -16.73 8.20
CA THR A 23 25.18 -16.26 7.52
C THR A 23 24.51 -15.30 8.48
N GLN A 24 24.78 -14.00 8.38
CA GLN A 24 23.98 -12.98 9.05
C GLN A 24 22.57 -13.13 8.53
N ALA A 25 21.67 -13.62 9.39
CA ALA A 25 20.24 -13.58 9.10
C ALA A 25 19.89 -12.10 8.90
N GLN A 26 19.53 -11.75 7.67
CA GLN A 26 19.07 -10.41 7.33
C GLN A 26 17.82 -10.15 8.19
N PRO A 27 17.77 -9.07 9.00
CA PRO A 27 16.60 -8.80 9.82
C PRO A 27 15.37 -8.75 8.91
N ALA A 28 14.36 -9.54 9.23
CA ALA A 28 13.09 -9.52 8.50
C ALA A 28 12.61 -8.07 8.45
N ALA A 29 12.40 -7.54 7.23
CA ALA A 29 11.92 -6.19 7.06
C ALA A 29 10.66 -6.01 7.92
N ALA A 30 10.65 -5.01 8.80
CA ALA A 30 9.52 -4.75 9.68
C ALA A 30 8.26 -4.60 8.80
N ALA A 31 7.19 -5.32 9.17
CA ALA A 31 5.94 -5.27 8.43
C ALA A 31 5.43 -3.82 8.37
N SER A 32 4.96 -3.40 7.19
CA SER A 32 4.40 -2.06 7.02
C SER A 32 3.28 -1.81 8.03
N PRO A 33 3.23 -0.64 8.69
CA PRO A 33 2.13 -0.30 9.60
C PRO A 33 0.76 -0.30 8.93
N LEU A 34 0.69 -0.15 7.60
CA LEU A 34 -0.55 -0.29 6.83
C LEU A 34 -1.04 -1.73 6.68
N GLN A 35 -0.13 -2.72 6.75
CA GLN A 35 -0.44 -4.13 6.52
C GLN A 35 -1.68 -4.62 7.25
N GLY A 36 -2.57 -5.37 6.54
CA GLY A 36 -3.73 -6.04 7.07
C GLY A 36 -5.02 -5.25 6.98
N ARG A 37 -6.04 -5.72 7.72
CA ARG A 37 -7.42 -5.24 7.61
C ARG A 37 -7.70 -4.04 8.51
N TRP A 38 -8.52 -3.13 7.99
CA TRP A 38 -8.97 -1.91 8.64
C TRP A 38 -10.48 -1.77 8.47
N GLN A 39 -11.18 -1.58 9.57
CA GLN A 39 -12.63 -1.44 9.61
C GLN A 39 -13.04 0.02 9.71
N PHE A 40 -14.03 0.42 8.92
CA PHE A 40 -14.56 1.78 8.90
C PHE A 40 -15.19 2.18 10.23
N ASP A 41 -14.86 3.37 10.72
CA ASP A 41 -15.46 4.00 11.88
C ASP A 41 -16.36 5.17 11.44
N PRO A 42 -17.67 4.96 11.33
CA PRO A 42 -18.60 5.99 10.87
C PRO A 42 -18.72 7.18 11.81
N ALA A 43 -18.48 6.97 13.12
CA ALA A 43 -18.61 8.03 14.12
C ALA A 43 -17.54 9.12 13.99
N ARG A 44 -16.38 8.76 13.42
CA ARG A 44 -15.23 9.66 13.23
C ARG A 44 -14.95 9.98 11.75
N SER A 45 -15.92 9.74 10.88
CA SER A 45 -15.74 9.86 9.44
C SER A 45 -16.72 10.83 8.80
N THR A 46 -16.32 11.38 7.65
CA THR A 46 -17.26 12.03 6.72
C THR A 46 -18.32 11.01 6.28
N ASP A 47 -19.54 11.48 6.03
CA ASP A 47 -20.62 10.63 5.52
C ASP A 47 -20.19 9.86 4.27
N LEU A 48 -20.34 8.54 4.30
CA LEU A 48 -19.95 7.62 3.23
C LEU A 48 -21.07 7.39 2.20
N SER A 49 -22.27 7.97 2.43
CA SER A 49 -23.45 7.74 1.58
C SER A 49 -23.12 7.64 0.08
N PRO A 50 -23.72 6.68 -0.66
CA PRO A 50 -24.81 5.79 -0.24
C PRO A 50 -24.37 4.55 0.54
N TRP A 51 -23.08 4.26 0.59
CA TRP A 51 -22.54 3.12 1.31
C TRP A 51 -22.67 3.30 2.83
N ARG A 52 -22.71 2.19 3.57
CA ARG A 52 -22.75 2.17 5.03
C ARG A 52 -21.46 1.66 5.66
N THR A 53 -20.75 0.81 4.92
CA THR A 53 -19.47 0.25 5.34
C THR A 53 -18.42 0.41 4.24
N LEU A 54 -17.17 0.53 4.65
CA LEU A 54 -16.01 0.54 3.81
C LEU A 54 -14.87 -0.13 4.58
N ASP A 55 -14.55 -1.38 4.27
CA ASP A 55 -13.39 -2.05 4.83
C ASP A 55 -12.21 -1.92 3.87
N LEU A 56 -11.01 -1.77 4.42
CA LEU A 56 -9.77 -1.78 3.67
C LEU A 56 -8.95 -3.00 4.06
N ASP A 57 -8.26 -3.58 3.08
CA ASP A 57 -7.26 -4.63 3.31
C ASP A 57 -6.00 -4.30 2.52
N PHE A 58 -4.88 -4.18 3.22
CA PHE A 58 -3.58 -3.89 2.63
C PHE A 58 -2.67 -5.10 2.70
N THR A 59 -2.13 -5.50 1.55
CA THR A 59 -0.98 -6.39 1.47
C THR A 59 0.21 -5.59 0.96
N VAL A 60 1.28 -5.53 1.75
CA VAL A 60 2.49 -4.78 1.44
C VAL A 60 3.67 -5.76 1.37
N ASP A 61 4.29 -5.84 0.19
CA ASP A 61 5.46 -6.67 -0.06
C ASP A 61 6.52 -5.83 -0.80
N GLY A 62 7.46 -5.29 -0.05
CA GLY A 62 8.46 -4.36 -0.55
C GLY A 62 7.82 -3.18 -1.29
N PRO A 63 8.11 -2.99 -2.59
CA PRO A 63 7.52 -1.92 -3.38
C PRO A 63 6.10 -2.21 -3.87
N ARG A 64 5.62 -3.44 -3.71
CA ARG A 64 4.28 -3.84 -4.13
C ARG A 64 3.26 -3.60 -3.03
N VAL A 65 2.19 -2.89 -3.36
CA VAL A 65 1.05 -2.66 -2.47
C VAL A 65 -0.22 -3.14 -3.18
N ILE A 66 -0.97 -4.00 -2.52
CA ILE A 66 -2.32 -4.37 -2.94
C ILE A 66 -3.27 -3.76 -1.93
N LEU A 67 -4.16 -2.91 -2.40
CA LEU A 67 -5.24 -2.31 -1.62
C LEU A 67 -6.57 -2.84 -2.11
N ARG A 68 -7.26 -3.60 -1.27
CA ARG A 68 -8.64 -4.01 -1.50
C ARG A 68 -9.58 -3.13 -0.69
N ARG A 69 -10.60 -2.56 -1.36
CA ARG A 69 -11.64 -1.75 -0.74
C ARG A 69 -12.98 -2.47 -0.89
N SER A 70 -13.69 -2.70 0.21
CA SER A 70 -14.96 -3.42 0.24
C SER A 70 -16.06 -2.52 0.79
N PHE A 71 -17.01 -2.20 -0.06
CA PHE A 71 -18.15 -1.33 0.26
C PHE A 71 -19.41 -2.17 0.51
N GLY A 72 -20.25 -1.74 1.45
CA GLY A 72 -21.50 -2.40 1.74
C GLY A 72 -22.66 -1.44 1.99
N TRP A 73 -23.87 -1.81 1.51
CA TRP A 73 -25.13 -1.13 1.78
C TRP A 73 -26.30 -2.13 1.73
N GLY A 74 -26.78 -2.54 2.87
CA GLY A 74 -27.80 -3.59 2.98
C GLY A 74 -27.28 -4.91 2.37
N ARG A 75 -27.94 -5.41 1.32
CA ARG A 75 -27.52 -6.62 0.61
C ARG A 75 -26.57 -6.32 -0.58
N ARG A 76 -26.32 -5.07 -0.86
CA ARG A 76 -25.43 -4.66 -1.96
C ARG A 76 -23.99 -4.56 -1.47
N THR A 77 -23.09 -5.18 -2.18
CA THR A 77 -21.66 -5.10 -1.93
C THR A 77 -20.93 -4.73 -3.21
N TYR A 78 -19.84 -4.02 -3.07
CA TYR A 78 -18.90 -3.75 -4.15
C TYR A 78 -17.48 -3.85 -3.61
N ALA A 79 -16.60 -4.47 -4.36
CA ALA A 79 -15.19 -4.54 -4.03
C ALA A 79 -14.35 -4.07 -5.22
N GLU A 80 -13.29 -3.34 -4.93
CA GLU A 80 -12.26 -3.01 -5.91
C GLU A 80 -10.88 -3.36 -5.34
N GLU A 81 -9.95 -3.66 -6.23
CA GLU A 81 -8.58 -3.97 -5.88
C GLU A 81 -7.64 -3.10 -6.71
N LEU A 82 -6.71 -2.43 -6.02
CA LEU A 82 -5.64 -1.68 -6.62
C LEU A 82 -4.34 -2.44 -6.39
N THR A 83 -3.74 -2.94 -7.46
CA THR A 83 -2.38 -3.52 -7.41
C THR A 83 -1.40 -2.46 -7.91
N LEU A 84 -0.51 -2.01 -7.01
CA LEU A 84 0.43 -0.90 -7.23
C LEU A 84 1.87 -1.40 -7.09
N ASP A 85 2.74 -0.95 -7.98
CA ASP A 85 4.20 -1.05 -7.83
C ASP A 85 4.75 0.38 -7.68
N LEU A 86 5.29 0.69 -6.50
CA LEU A 86 5.80 2.02 -6.18
C LEU A 86 7.09 2.41 -6.93
N ARG A 87 7.70 1.46 -7.65
CA ARG A 87 8.83 1.74 -8.56
C ARG A 87 8.35 2.28 -9.91
N ARG A 88 7.08 2.08 -10.23
CA ARG A 88 6.49 2.61 -11.47
C ARG A 88 6.10 4.06 -11.28
N GLU A 89 6.41 4.89 -12.25
CA GLU A 89 5.93 6.27 -12.27
C GLU A 89 4.40 6.33 -12.27
N VAL A 90 3.76 5.45 -13.04
CA VAL A 90 2.29 5.35 -13.15
C VAL A 90 1.86 3.90 -13.16
N ASN A 91 0.89 3.57 -12.32
CA ASN A 91 0.19 2.30 -12.32
C ASN A 91 -1.15 2.47 -13.04
N LEU A 92 -1.46 1.56 -13.96
CA LEU A 92 -2.74 1.55 -14.69
C LEU A 92 -3.70 0.60 -14.00
N VAL A 93 -4.77 1.14 -13.43
CA VAL A 93 -5.76 0.38 -12.65
C VAL A 93 -7.11 0.43 -13.35
N PRO A 94 -7.68 -0.71 -13.78
CA PRO A 94 -9.03 -0.76 -14.34
C PRO A 94 -10.08 -0.29 -13.31
N VAL A 95 -11.04 0.52 -13.77
CA VAL A 95 -12.15 1.03 -12.95
C VAL A 95 -13.46 0.73 -13.65
N PRO A 96 -14.03 -0.47 -13.48
CA PRO A 96 -15.27 -0.85 -14.14
C PRO A 96 -16.49 -0.10 -13.59
N MET A 97 -16.40 0.39 -12.36
CA MET A 97 -17.47 1.14 -11.70
C MET A 97 -16.87 2.28 -10.85
N TRP A 98 -17.56 3.40 -10.82
CA TRP A 98 -17.25 4.51 -9.92
C TRP A 98 -18.05 4.37 -8.62
N PRO A 99 -17.42 4.09 -7.46
CA PRO A 99 -18.15 3.78 -6.21
C PRO A 99 -18.71 5.04 -5.52
N ASP A 100 -18.19 6.22 -5.83
CA ASP A 100 -18.66 7.46 -5.21
C ASP A 100 -19.91 8.01 -5.90
N ASN A 101 -21.04 7.59 -5.44
CA ASN A 101 -22.34 7.90 -6.03
C ASN A 101 -22.92 9.27 -5.62
N ARG A 102 -22.16 10.12 -4.92
CA ARG A 102 -22.57 11.51 -4.63
C ARG A 102 -22.63 12.39 -5.87
N HIS A 103 -22.15 11.88 -6.98
CA HIS A 103 -22.42 12.38 -8.32
C HIS A 103 -23.36 11.40 -9.02
N LEU A 104 -24.67 11.48 -8.71
CA LEU A 104 -25.68 10.70 -9.39
C LEU A 104 -25.50 10.82 -10.92
N GLY A 105 -25.37 9.67 -11.61
CA GLY A 105 -25.16 9.64 -13.06
C GLY A 105 -23.72 9.86 -13.53
N ALA A 106 -22.70 9.79 -12.64
CA ALA A 106 -21.31 9.71 -13.05
C ALA A 106 -20.86 8.26 -13.16
N TYR A 107 -20.21 7.93 -14.23
CA TYR A 107 -19.67 6.59 -14.51
C TYR A 107 -18.17 6.70 -14.81
N ALA A 108 -17.43 5.59 -14.65
CA ALA A 108 -16.07 5.54 -15.17
C ALA A 108 -16.11 5.65 -16.69
N GLY A 109 -15.50 6.70 -17.22
CA GLY A 109 -15.54 7.06 -18.64
C GLY A 109 -14.19 6.86 -19.32
N GLY A 110 -14.13 7.26 -20.58
CA GLY A 110 -12.94 7.15 -21.42
C GLY A 110 -12.48 5.70 -21.57
N ASP A 111 -11.22 5.42 -21.23
CA ASP A 111 -10.62 4.08 -21.28
C ASP A 111 -10.93 3.22 -20.05
N GLN A 112 -11.70 3.72 -19.09
CA GLN A 112 -11.98 3.09 -17.79
C GLN A 112 -10.70 2.73 -17.02
N ILE A 113 -9.65 3.49 -17.23
CA ILE A 113 -8.37 3.31 -16.55
C ILE A 113 -8.10 4.49 -15.60
N LYS A 114 -7.85 4.17 -14.36
CA LYS A 114 -7.32 5.10 -13.36
C LYS A 114 -5.79 5.06 -13.41
N ARG A 115 -5.14 6.18 -13.64
CA ARG A 115 -3.69 6.34 -13.63
C ARG A 115 -3.26 6.74 -12.24
N VAL A 116 -2.52 5.87 -11.54
CA VAL A 116 -2.17 6.04 -10.14
C VAL A 116 -0.67 6.18 -9.96
N ARG A 117 -0.23 7.31 -9.40
CA ARG A 117 1.11 7.49 -8.84
C ARG A 117 1.05 7.19 -7.36
N ALA A 118 1.93 6.34 -6.87
CA ALA A 118 1.94 5.91 -5.49
C ALA A 118 3.30 6.16 -4.85
N SER A 119 3.34 6.68 -3.62
CA SER A 119 4.57 6.93 -2.88
C SER A 119 4.39 6.77 -1.38
N TRP A 120 5.46 6.29 -0.71
CA TRP A 120 5.56 6.31 0.73
C TRP A 120 6.06 7.66 1.21
N LEU A 121 5.46 8.16 2.28
CA LEU A 121 5.87 9.34 3.03
C LEU A 121 5.93 9.00 4.53
N GLU A 122 6.51 9.89 5.33
CA GLU A 122 6.59 9.74 6.80
C GLU A 122 7.15 8.36 7.23
N GLU A 123 8.29 7.95 6.64
CA GLU A 123 8.96 6.69 6.97
C GLU A 123 8.05 5.45 6.84
N GLY A 124 7.20 5.43 5.81
CA GLY A 124 6.32 4.30 5.50
C GLY A 124 4.99 4.29 6.27
N ARG A 125 4.68 5.31 7.06
CA ARG A 125 3.40 5.43 7.77
C ARG A 125 2.30 6.10 6.95
N LEU A 126 2.65 6.77 5.85
CA LEU A 126 1.71 7.41 4.96
C LEU A 126 1.92 6.90 3.54
N LEU A 127 0.90 6.28 2.97
CA LEU A 127 0.83 5.96 1.56
C LEU A 127 0.01 7.04 0.85
N ARG A 128 0.65 7.76 -0.07
CA ARG A 128 0.00 8.75 -0.93
C ARG A 128 -0.28 8.17 -2.29
N LEU A 129 -1.53 8.30 -2.75
CA LEU A 129 -1.96 7.98 -4.11
C LEU A 129 -2.45 9.26 -4.79
N SER A 130 -1.85 9.59 -5.95
CA SER A 130 -2.38 10.62 -6.86
C SER A 130 -2.97 9.92 -8.07
N SER A 131 -4.27 10.06 -8.28
CA SER A 131 -5.02 9.31 -9.27
C SER A 131 -5.67 10.25 -10.28
N ASP A 132 -5.50 9.96 -11.57
CA ASP A 132 -6.16 10.65 -12.68
C ASP A 132 -7.11 9.68 -13.37
N LEU A 133 -8.34 10.09 -13.64
CA LEU A 133 -9.34 9.34 -14.39
C LEU A 133 -10.32 10.28 -15.09
N THR A 134 -11.09 9.73 -16.03
CA THR A 134 -12.19 10.44 -16.66
C THR A 134 -13.50 9.88 -16.14
N LEU A 135 -14.45 10.77 -15.80
CA LEU A 135 -15.84 10.40 -15.51
C LEU A 135 -16.72 10.88 -16.66
N ASP A 136 -17.65 10.02 -17.07
CA ASP A 136 -18.75 10.39 -17.95
C ASP A 136 -19.91 10.86 -17.07
N THR A 137 -20.34 12.10 -17.31
CA THR A 137 -21.43 12.74 -16.57
C THR A 137 -22.52 13.19 -17.54
N GLN A 138 -23.67 13.60 -17.00
CA GLN A 138 -24.75 14.19 -17.83
C GLN A 138 -24.29 15.46 -18.60
N GLN A 139 -23.20 16.09 -18.15
CA GLN A 139 -22.62 17.29 -18.77
C GLN A 139 -21.45 16.95 -19.72
N GLY A 140 -21.21 15.65 -19.98
CA GLY A 140 -20.11 15.15 -20.79
C GLY A 140 -18.94 14.59 -19.97
N ALA A 141 -17.87 14.24 -20.67
CA ALA A 141 -16.67 13.69 -20.09
C ALA A 141 -15.92 14.73 -19.22
N ARG A 142 -15.52 14.35 -18.03
CA ARG A 142 -14.83 15.20 -17.07
C ARG A 142 -13.59 14.53 -16.52
N ALA A 143 -12.43 15.15 -16.69
CA ALA A 143 -11.20 14.73 -16.05
C ALA A 143 -11.27 15.02 -14.54
N VAL A 144 -10.88 14.04 -13.72
CA VAL A 144 -10.89 14.12 -12.26
C VAL A 144 -9.52 13.69 -11.73
N ASN A 145 -8.95 14.52 -10.87
CA ASN A 145 -7.79 14.18 -10.06
C ASN A 145 -8.22 13.92 -8.62
N ILE A 146 -7.66 12.86 -8.01
CA ILE A 146 -7.91 12.48 -6.62
C ILE A 146 -6.56 12.27 -5.94
N LEU A 147 -6.32 13.01 -4.86
CA LEU A 147 -5.22 12.77 -3.95
C LEU A 147 -5.76 12.04 -2.72
N SER A 148 -5.23 10.84 -2.45
CA SER A 148 -5.64 10.00 -1.32
C SER A 148 -4.45 9.73 -0.42
N ASP A 149 -4.51 10.17 0.83
CA ASP A 149 -3.50 9.96 1.86
C ASP A 149 -4.00 8.93 2.89
N TYR A 150 -3.38 7.76 2.90
CA TYR A 150 -3.62 6.70 3.89
C TYR A 150 -2.55 6.81 4.99
N LYS A 151 -2.92 7.38 6.12
CA LYS A 151 -2.01 7.68 7.23
C LYS A 151 -2.32 6.85 8.46
N VAL A 152 -1.33 6.06 8.92
CA VAL A 152 -1.44 5.29 10.16
C VAL A 152 -0.95 6.14 11.34
N SER A 153 -1.71 6.14 12.44
CA SER A 153 -1.33 6.79 13.69
C SER A 153 -0.02 6.22 14.25
N ALA A 154 0.67 6.99 15.10
CA ALA A 154 1.90 6.54 15.74
C ALA A 154 1.71 5.22 16.53
N GLY A 155 0.55 5.03 17.15
CA GLY A 155 0.20 3.79 17.88
C GLY A 155 -0.22 2.62 17.00
N GLY A 156 -0.28 2.77 15.67
CA GLY A 156 -0.59 1.68 14.73
C GLY A 156 -2.04 1.18 14.76
N THR A 157 -2.93 1.82 15.51
CA THR A 157 -4.31 1.34 15.77
C THR A 157 -5.38 2.07 14.98
N VAL A 158 -5.06 3.25 14.43
CA VAL A 158 -5.98 4.10 13.67
C VAL A 158 -5.36 4.39 12.31
N LEU A 159 -6.14 4.24 11.26
CA LEU A 159 -5.83 4.66 9.90
C LEU A 159 -6.78 5.80 9.51
N THR A 160 -6.23 6.90 9.00
CA THR A 160 -7.01 8.00 8.42
C THR A 160 -6.78 8.04 6.91
N LEU A 161 -7.85 8.00 6.15
CA LEU A 161 -7.85 8.29 4.72
C LEU A 161 -8.36 9.71 4.52
N THR A 162 -7.52 10.58 3.97
CA THR A 162 -7.92 11.91 3.52
C THR A 162 -7.93 11.95 2.00
N GLU A 163 -9.07 12.26 1.40
CA GLU A 163 -9.19 12.41 -0.05
C GLU A 163 -9.49 13.86 -0.44
N LEU A 164 -8.67 14.40 -1.32
CA LEU A 164 -8.90 15.65 -2.03
C LEU A 164 -9.27 15.34 -3.47
N ARG A 165 -10.35 15.92 -3.96
CA ARG A 165 -10.83 15.69 -5.33
C ARG A 165 -10.94 17.02 -6.07
N SER A 166 -10.49 17.06 -7.31
CA SER A 166 -10.61 18.27 -8.16
C SER A 166 -12.05 18.73 -8.38
N THR A 167 -13.01 17.86 -8.11
CA THR A 167 -14.46 18.14 -8.22
C THR A 167 -15.10 18.66 -6.93
N ARG A 168 -14.31 18.84 -5.86
CA ARG A 168 -14.81 19.25 -4.54
C ARG A 168 -13.92 20.30 -3.92
N ASN A 169 -14.53 21.19 -3.16
CA ASN A 169 -13.83 22.24 -2.41
C ASN A 169 -13.47 21.85 -0.96
N ARG A 170 -13.86 20.66 -0.53
CA ARG A 170 -13.58 20.16 0.83
C ARG A 170 -13.04 18.74 0.77
N PRO A 171 -12.07 18.38 1.63
CA PRO A 171 -11.60 17.03 1.76
C PRO A 171 -12.69 16.13 2.31
N VAL A 172 -12.59 14.86 1.97
CA VAL A 172 -13.32 13.77 2.59
C VAL A 172 -12.35 13.06 3.53
N VAL A 173 -12.77 12.80 4.76
CA VAL A 173 -11.93 12.15 5.76
C VAL A 173 -12.66 10.92 6.28
N TYR A 174 -12.01 9.76 6.15
CA TYR A 174 -12.49 8.49 6.67
C TYR A 174 -11.51 7.95 7.70
N THR A 175 -12.04 7.51 8.82
CA THR A 175 -11.28 6.90 9.92
C THR A 175 -11.56 5.41 9.94
N PHE A 176 -10.50 4.64 10.18
CA PHE A 176 -10.59 3.19 10.30
C PHE A 176 -9.86 2.73 11.55
N ILE A 177 -10.27 1.61 12.10
CA ILE A 177 -9.66 0.96 13.26
C ILE A 177 -9.25 -0.47 12.89
N ARG A 178 -8.29 -1.00 13.62
CA ARG A 178 -7.98 -2.42 13.54
C ARG A 178 -9.17 -3.22 14.07
N PRO A 179 -9.64 -4.27 13.36
CA PRO A 179 -10.62 -5.18 13.93
C PRO A 179 -10.07 -5.79 15.22
N VAL A 180 -10.90 -5.80 16.25
CA VAL A 180 -10.55 -6.55 17.47
C VAL A 180 -10.61 -8.03 17.10
N ALA A 181 -9.51 -8.76 17.34
CA ALA A 181 -9.53 -10.21 17.16
C ALA A 181 -10.64 -10.78 18.04
N PRO A 182 -11.49 -11.69 17.51
CA PRO A 182 -12.48 -12.35 18.35
C PRO A 182 -11.74 -13.04 19.51
N THR A 183 -12.12 -12.70 20.72
CA THR A 183 -11.62 -13.39 21.91
C THR A 183 -12.03 -14.86 21.79
N PRO A 184 -11.10 -15.83 21.94
CA PRO A 184 -11.38 -17.24 21.82
C PRO A 184 -12.38 -17.75 22.88
#